data_832057349ed6b75f7ca981422e80ad84
#
_entry.id   832057349ed6b75f7ca981422e80ad84
#
_cell.length_a   1.000
_cell.length_b   1.000
_cell.length_c   1.000
_cell.angle_alpha   90.00
_cell.angle_beta   90.00
_cell.angle_gamma   90.00
#
_symmetry.space_group_name_H-M   'P 1'
#
loop_
_entity.id
_entity.type
_entity.pdbx_description
1 polymer ?
#
loop_
_entity_poly.entity_id
_entity_poly.type
_entity_poly.pdbx_seq_one_letter_code
_entity_poly.pdbx_strand_id
1 'polypeptide(L)'
;MVIINKVHFVTIIFLMIGIILNLIPLPDLLTAIKPPFLLLILIYWSLAFPKHISLTYAFVTGIIMDILLITPIGYHALCFTVTIYLILIYYPQMRLQSSWNKMASLLIILIPYFLMSTAVNNILGISFNLVHVIFSILISVIIWPGLFNVLRFIRQKY
;
A
#
# COMPACT_ATOMS: atom_id res chain seq x y z
N MET A 1 -15.20 -22.98 -3.56
CA MET A 1 -15.66 -21.84 -4.39
C MET A 1 -16.23 -20.69 -3.54
N VAL A 2 -17.12 -20.94 -2.57
CA VAL A 2 -17.73 -19.91 -1.72
C VAL A 2 -16.73 -19.11 -0.88
N ILE A 3 -15.70 -19.73 -0.32
CA ILE A 3 -14.68 -19.05 0.50
C ILE A 3 -13.83 -18.08 -0.33
N ILE A 4 -13.49 -18.44 -1.55
CA ILE A 4 -12.68 -17.62 -2.46
C ILE A 4 -13.43 -16.33 -2.82
N ASN A 5 -14.72 -16.45 -3.16
CA ASN A 5 -15.56 -15.29 -3.47
C ASN A 5 -15.70 -14.34 -2.28
N LYS A 6 -15.79 -14.86 -1.05
CA LYS A 6 -15.81 -14.04 0.17
C LYS A 6 -14.51 -13.26 0.37
N VAL A 7 -13.35 -13.89 0.14
CA VAL A 7 -12.05 -13.22 0.28
C VAL A 7 -11.92 -12.06 -0.71
N HIS A 8 -12.29 -12.27 -1.98
CA HIS A 8 -12.25 -11.21 -2.99
C HIS A 8 -13.21 -10.06 -2.63
N PHE A 9 -14.42 -10.38 -2.20
CA PHE A 9 -15.43 -9.38 -1.82
C PHE A 9 -14.94 -8.51 -0.65
N VAL A 10 -14.43 -9.13 0.41
CA VAL A 10 -13.91 -8.42 1.59
C VAL A 10 -12.68 -7.58 1.21
N THR A 11 -11.78 -8.12 0.39
CA THR A 11 -10.61 -7.37 -0.10
C THR A 11 -11.02 -6.13 -0.89
N ILE A 12 -11.98 -6.24 -1.79
CA ILE A 12 -12.48 -5.11 -2.59
C ILE A 12 -13.04 -4.02 -1.69
N ILE A 13 -13.83 -4.38 -0.67
CA ILE A 13 -14.37 -3.40 0.29
C ILE A 13 -13.23 -2.64 0.98
N PHE A 14 -12.20 -3.35 1.45
CA PHE A 14 -11.06 -2.69 2.12
C PHE A 14 -10.23 -1.84 1.17
N LEU A 15 -10.08 -2.25 -0.08
CA LEU A 15 -9.42 -1.43 -1.10
C LEU A 15 -10.23 -0.15 -1.38
N MET A 16 -11.56 -0.23 -1.44
CA MET A 16 -12.42 0.95 -1.55
C MET A 16 -12.25 1.90 -0.37
N ILE A 17 -12.21 1.37 0.86
CA ILE A 17 -11.90 2.17 2.06
C ILE A 17 -10.52 2.81 1.94
N GLY A 18 -9.51 2.09 1.47
CA GLY A 18 -8.16 2.62 1.24
C GLY A 18 -8.12 3.74 0.21
N ILE A 19 -8.89 3.63 -0.86
CA ILE A 19 -9.06 4.69 -1.88
C ILE A 19 -9.68 5.93 -1.22
N ILE A 20 -10.78 5.77 -0.49
CA ILE A 20 -11.46 6.89 0.20
C ILE A 20 -10.49 7.58 1.16
N LEU A 21 -9.75 6.82 1.98
CA LEU A 21 -8.76 7.39 2.90
C LEU A 21 -7.66 8.18 2.17
N ASN A 22 -7.25 7.72 0.99
CA ASN A 22 -6.27 8.44 0.17
C ASN A 22 -6.85 9.70 -0.50
N LEU A 23 -8.15 9.74 -0.77
CA LEU A 23 -8.81 10.89 -1.40
C LEU A 23 -9.18 12.00 -0.42
N ILE A 24 -9.25 11.72 0.90
CA ILE A 24 -9.59 12.75 1.90
C ILE A 24 -8.60 13.91 1.80
N PRO A 25 -9.05 15.13 1.49
CA PRO A 25 -8.18 16.29 1.47
C PRO A 25 -7.75 16.62 2.92
N LEU A 26 -6.46 16.74 3.13
CA LEU A 26 -5.88 17.18 4.40
C LEU A 26 -5.21 18.54 4.17
N PRO A 27 -5.00 19.36 5.22
CA PRO A 27 -4.17 20.55 5.14
C PRO A 27 -2.80 20.23 4.55
N ASP A 28 -2.20 21.17 3.82
CA ASP A 28 -0.98 20.96 3.01
C ASP A 28 0.14 20.23 3.75
N LEU A 29 0.39 20.59 5.00
CA LEU A 29 1.41 19.95 5.84
C LEU A 29 1.10 18.46 6.10
N LEU A 30 -0.17 18.13 6.35
CA LEU A 30 -0.59 16.74 6.61
C LEU A 30 -0.68 15.93 5.33
N THR A 31 -1.03 16.57 4.21
CA THR A 31 -1.04 15.92 2.89
C THR A 31 0.36 15.47 2.50
N ALA A 32 1.37 16.29 2.76
CA ALA A 32 2.75 16.02 2.43
C ALA A 32 3.35 14.81 3.20
N ILE A 33 2.85 14.51 4.38
CA ILE A 33 3.33 13.39 5.24
C ILE A 33 2.35 12.21 5.29
N LYS A 34 1.29 12.25 4.47
CA LYS A 34 0.23 11.24 4.44
C LYS A 34 0.77 9.87 4.05
N PRO A 35 0.50 8.83 4.84
CA PRO A 35 0.87 7.47 4.45
C PRO A 35 0.01 6.96 3.29
N PRO A 36 0.53 6.09 2.43
CA PRO A 36 -0.22 5.50 1.32
C PRO A 36 -1.15 4.38 1.84
N PHE A 37 -2.30 4.76 2.44
CA PHE A 37 -3.23 3.81 3.08
C PHE A 37 -3.66 2.68 2.16
N LEU A 38 -3.99 2.99 0.91
CA LEU A 38 -4.38 1.98 -0.08
C LEU A 38 -3.28 0.95 -0.29
N LEU A 39 -2.03 1.39 -0.42
CA LEU A 39 -0.89 0.51 -0.58
C LEU A 39 -0.67 -0.37 0.66
N LEU A 40 -0.78 0.20 1.87
CA LEU A 40 -0.67 -0.56 3.12
C LEU A 40 -1.74 -1.64 3.23
N ILE A 41 -2.99 -1.34 2.90
CA ILE A 41 -4.08 -2.31 2.86
C ILE A 41 -3.79 -3.40 1.83
N LEU A 42 -3.34 -3.03 0.64
CA LEU A 42 -2.99 -3.97 -0.42
C LEU A 42 -1.84 -4.89 -0.01
N ILE A 43 -0.80 -4.36 0.65
CA ILE A 43 0.30 -5.14 1.24
C ILE A 43 -0.24 -6.18 2.23
N TYR A 44 -1.12 -5.77 3.15
CA TYR A 44 -1.71 -6.69 4.12
C TYR A 44 -2.44 -7.86 3.44
N TRP A 45 -3.31 -7.57 2.48
CA TRP A 45 -4.09 -8.60 1.80
C TRP A 45 -3.22 -9.50 0.93
N SER A 46 -2.17 -8.98 0.31
CA SER A 46 -1.18 -9.78 -0.44
C SER A 46 -0.39 -10.72 0.47
N LEU A 47 -0.06 -10.29 1.69
CA LEU A 47 0.55 -11.14 2.72
C LEU A 47 -0.43 -12.19 3.27
N ALA A 48 -1.71 -11.84 3.38
CA ALA A 48 -2.74 -12.74 3.92
C ALA A 48 -3.13 -13.84 2.92
N PHE A 49 -3.25 -13.49 1.64
CA PHE A 49 -3.73 -14.37 0.57
C PHE A 49 -2.89 -14.23 -0.71
N PRO A 50 -1.60 -14.59 -0.70
CA PRO A 50 -0.67 -14.35 -1.81
C PRO A 50 -1.06 -15.11 -3.10
N LYS A 51 -1.83 -16.19 -2.98
CA LYS A 51 -2.31 -16.97 -4.15
C LYS A 51 -3.51 -16.32 -4.85
N HIS A 52 -4.26 -15.49 -4.17
CA HIS A 52 -5.51 -14.90 -4.68
C HIS A 52 -5.39 -13.41 -4.97
N ILE A 53 -4.58 -12.71 -4.18
CA ILE A 53 -4.36 -11.27 -4.33
C ILE A 53 -2.96 -11.08 -4.87
N SER A 54 -2.90 -10.95 -6.18
CA SER A 54 -1.69 -10.94 -6.99
C SER A 54 -1.39 -9.55 -7.56
N LEU A 55 -0.39 -9.48 -8.41
CA LEU A 55 0.01 -8.29 -9.15
C LEU A 55 -1.15 -7.62 -9.91
N THR A 56 -2.14 -8.40 -10.35
CA THR A 56 -3.33 -7.87 -11.04
C THR A 56 -4.11 -6.90 -10.15
N TYR A 57 -4.28 -7.22 -8.85
CA TYR A 57 -4.94 -6.31 -7.91
C TYR A 57 -4.13 -5.02 -7.72
N ALA A 58 -2.82 -5.12 -7.62
CA ALA A 58 -1.93 -3.97 -7.50
C ALA A 58 -2.03 -3.06 -8.73
N PHE A 59 -1.98 -3.64 -9.91
CA PHE A 59 -2.07 -2.91 -11.17
C PHE A 59 -3.42 -2.22 -11.33
N VAL A 60 -4.53 -2.95 -11.16
CA VAL A 60 -5.89 -2.41 -11.31
C VAL A 60 -6.17 -1.31 -10.29
N THR A 61 -5.84 -1.52 -9.02
CA THR A 61 -6.03 -0.49 -7.98
C THR A 61 -5.15 0.72 -8.21
N GLY A 62 -3.95 0.54 -8.77
CA GLY A 62 -3.06 1.63 -9.15
C GLY A 62 -3.65 2.46 -10.30
N ILE A 63 -4.19 1.83 -11.35
CA ILE A 63 -4.87 2.54 -12.46
C ILE A 63 -6.07 3.32 -11.93
N ILE A 64 -6.87 2.74 -11.04
CA ILE A 64 -8.00 3.44 -10.43
C ILE A 64 -7.52 4.69 -9.68
N MET A 65 -6.42 4.59 -8.93
CA MET A 65 -5.83 5.74 -8.24
C MET A 65 -5.32 6.80 -9.22
N ASP A 66 -4.70 6.41 -10.32
CA ASP A 66 -4.22 7.34 -11.35
C ASP A 66 -5.38 8.16 -11.94
N ILE A 67 -6.51 7.51 -12.21
CA ILE A 67 -7.71 8.18 -12.73
C ILE A 67 -8.31 9.14 -11.67
N LEU A 68 -8.40 8.71 -10.43
CA LEU A 68 -9.04 9.49 -9.35
C LEU A 68 -8.20 10.70 -8.91
N LEU A 69 -6.87 10.59 -8.94
CA LEU A 69 -5.94 11.66 -8.58
C LEU A 69 -5.50 12.50 -9.77
N ILE A 70 -5.99 12.18 -10.99
CA ILE A 70 -5.61 12.89 -12.23
C ILE A 70 -4.08 12.89 -12.41
N THR A 71 -3.44 11.78 -12.04
CA THR A 71 -2.00 11.56 -12.24
C THR A 71 -1.75 10.89 -13.60
N PRO A 72 -0.52 10.91 -14.13
CA PRO A 72 -0.20 10.18 -15.34
C PRO A 72 -0.56 8.71 -15.20
N ILE A 73 -1.33 8.19 -16.18
CA ILE A 73 -1.79 6.80 -16.17
C ILE A 73 -0.58 5.86 -16.14
N GLY A 74 -0.58 4.93 -15.18
CA GLY A 74 0.53 4.00 -14.96
C GLY A 74 1.44 4.36 -13.79
N TYR A 75 1.35 5.58 -13.25
CA TYR A 75 2.19 6.03 -12.13
C TYR A 75 1.98 5.19 -10.86
N HIS A 76 0.79 5.22 -10.28
CA HIS A 76 0.47 4.41 -9.11
C HIS A 76 0.41 2.92 -9.46
N ALA A 77 -0.06 2.57 -10.66
CA ALA A 77 -0.11 1.19 -11.11
C ALA A 77 1.28 0.55 -11.11
N LEU A 78 2.30 1.24 -11.60
CA LEU A 78 3.67 0.75 -11.62
C LEU A 78 4.25 0.68 -10.20
N CYS A 79 4.10 1.75 -9.42
CA CYS A 79 4.58 1.80 -8.03
C CYS A 79 3.99 0.68 -7.17
N PHE A 80 2.67 0.45 -7.27
CA PHE A 80 1.99 -0.61 -6.51
C PHE A 80 2.40 -2.00 -6.98
N THR A 81 2.48 -2.21 -8.30
CA THR A 81 2.85 -3.51 -8.87
C THR A 81 4.25 -3.92 -8.45
N VAL A 82 5.24 -3.01 -8.54
CA VAL A 82 6.61 -3.30 -8.10
C VAL A 82 6.67 -3.59 -6.61
N THR A 83 5.98 -2.79 -5.79
CA THR A 83 5.95 -3.00 -4.34
C THR A 83 5.32 -4.35 -3.97
N ILE A 84 4.19 -4.72 -4.58
CA ILE A 84 3.54 -6.01 -4.33
C ILE A 84 4.36 -7.17 -4.90
N TYR A 85 5.05 -6.99 -6.01
CA TYR A 85 5.99 -7.99 -6.53
C TYR A 85 7.08 -8.31 -5.49
N LEU A 86 7.68 -7.31 -4.88
CA LEU A 86 8.66 -7.50 -3.81
C LEU A 86 8.05 -8.21 -2.60
N ILE A 87 6.84 -7.82 -2.18
CA ILE A 87 6.10 -8.50 -1.11
C ILE A 87 5.92 -9.99 -1.42
N LEU A 88 5.53 -10.35 -2.63
CA LEU A 88 5.28 -11.73 -3.01
C LEU A 88 6.57 -12.58 -3.02
N ILE A 89 7.70 -11.98 -3.37
CA ILE A 89 9.02 -12.64 -3.29
C ILE A 89 9.41 -12.88 -1.82
N TYR A 90 9.29 -11.85 -0.98
CA TYR A 90 9.70 -11.93 0.42
C TYR A 90 8.61 -12.50 1.37
N TYR A 91 7.42 -12.79 0.85
CA TYR A 91 6.28 -13.30 1.62
C TYR A 91 6.62 -14.48 2.54
N PRO A 92 7.35 -15.56 2.11
CA PRO A 92 7.61 -16.69 2.97
C PRO A 92 8.43 -16.31 4.22
N GLN A 93 9.37 -15.40 4.04
CA GLN A 93 10.23 -14.90 5.13
C GLN A 93 9.44 -13.98 6.07
N MET A 94 8.65 -13.05 5.54
CA MET A 94 7.85 -12.11 6.33
C MET A 94 6.78 -12.79 7.19
N ARG A 95 6.24 -13.92 6.74
CA ARG A 95 5.22 -14.66 7.48
C ARG A 95 5.75 -15.23 8.79
N LEU A 96 7.02 -15.66 8.83
CA LEU A 96 7.67 -16.28 9.98
C LEU A 96 8.29 -15.25 10.94
N GLN A 97 8.36 -13.99 10.56
CA GLN A 97 8.99 -12.93 11.35
C GLN A 97 8.16 -12.52 12.56
N SER A 98 8.84 -12.04 13.60
CA SER A 98 8.23 -11.34 14.72
C SER A 98 7.63 -10.00 14.28
N SER A 99 6.77 -9.39 15.11
CA SER A 99 6.12 -8.12 14.77
C SER A 99 7.13 -7.00 14.47
N TRP A 100 8.24 -6.93 15.20
CA TRP A 100 9.31 -5.93 14.97
C TRP A 100 10.02 -6.14 13.64
N ASN A 101 10.35 -7.37 13.29
CA ASN A 101 10.99 -7.68 12.01
C ASN A 101 10.07 -7.41 10.82
N LYS A 102 8.76 -7.59 10.99
CA LYS A 102 7.76 -7.20 9.96
C LYS A 102 7.76 -5.70 9.71
N MET A 103 7.90 -4.87 10.74
CA MET A 103 8.01 -3.42 10.59
C MET A 103 9.28 -3.04 9.82
N ALA A 104 10.43 -3.65 10.17
CA ALA A 104 11.68 -3.43 9.45
C ALA A 104 11.61 -3.87 7.98
N SER A 105 11.01 -5.03 7.71
CA SER A 105 10.79 -5.52 6.34
C SER A 105 9.86 -4.59 5.54
N LEU A 106 8.80 -4.07 6.17
CA LEU A 106 7.92 -3.10 5.55
C LEU A 106 8.66 -1.82 5.17
N LEU A 107 9.51 -1.31 6.06
CA LEU A 107 10.32 -0.13 5.80
C LEU A 107 11.16 -0.33 4.52
N ILE A 108 11.87 -1.45 4.41
CA ILE A 108 12.68 -1.78 3.23
C ILE A 108 11.82 -1.85 1.96
N ILE A 109 10.63 -2.42 2.04
CA ILE A 109 9.73 -2.59 0.89
C ILE A 109 9.07 -1.27 0.48
N LEU A 110 8.88 -0.33 1.39
CA LEU A 110 8.35 1.00 1.06
C LEU A 110 9.39 1.90 0.38
N ILE A 111 10.69 1.66 0.57
CA ILE A 111 11.75 2.46 -0.08
C ILE A 111 11.58 2.52 -1.61
N PRO A 112 11.47 1.40 -2.35
CA PRO A 112 11.26 1.42 -3.80
C PRO A 112 10.00 2.20 -4.21
N TYR A 113 8.90 2.07 -3.47
CA TYR A 113 7.68 2.84 -3.72
C TYR A 113 7.96 4.34 -3.69
N PHE A 114 8.59 4.83 -2.63
CA PHE A 114 8.89 6.25 -2.49
C PHE A 114 9.95 6.73 -3.48
N LEU A 115 10.96 5.92 -3.80
CA LEU A 115 11.95 6.24 -4.83
C LEU A 115 11.30 6.40 -6.20
N MET A 116 10.42 5.49 -6.59
CA MET A 116 9.70 5.59 -7.86
C MET A 116 8.77 6.80 -7.86
N SER A 117 8.05 7.03 -6.77
CA SER A 117 7.19 8.20 -6.60
C SER A 117 7.97 9.50 -6.76
N THR A 118 9.13 9.62 -6.12
CA THR A 118 9.96 10.83 -6.22
C THR A 118 10.56 11.00 -7.62
N ALA A 119 10.98 9.92 -8.27
CA ALA A 119 11.50 9.97 -9.63
C ALA A 119 10.45 10.50 -10.62
N VAL A 120 9.21 10.01 -10.53
CA VAL A 120 8.12 10.48 -11.40
C VAL A 120 7.75 11.94 -11.09
N ASN A 121 7.67 12.33 -9.81
CA ASN A 121 7.40 13.70 -9.44
C ASN A 121 8.47 14.67 -9.99
N ASN A 122 9.74 14.27 -9.96
CA ASN A 122 10.83 15.06 -10.57
C ASN A 122 10.65 15.21 -12.08
N ILE A 123 10.25 14.16 -12.79
CA ILE A 123 9.99 14.20 -14.24
C ILE A 123 8.82 15.15 -14.55
N LEU A 124 7.82 15.19 -13.67
CA LEU A 124 6.66 16.06 -13.81
C LEU A 124 6.92 17.51 -13.36
N GLY A 125 8.12 17.83 -12.88
CA GLY A 125 8.45 19.16 -12.39
C GLY A 125 7.77 19.53 -11.06
N ILE A 126 7.25 18.55 -10.32
CA ILE A 126 6.63 18.75 -9.02
C ILE A 126 7.73 18.86 -7.98
N SER A 127 7.75 19.96 -7.22
CA SER A 127 8.73 20.17 -6.15
C SER A 127 8.64 19.06 -5.10
N PHE A 128 9.77 18.48 -4.82
CA PHE A 128 9.90 17.34 -3.93
C PHE A 128 10.70 17.72 -2.68
N ASN A 129 10.20 17.33 -1.52
CA ASN A 129 10.89 17.55 -0.25
C ASN A 129 11.17 16.20 0.43
N LEU A 130 12.47 15.86 0.53
CA LEU A 130 12.96 14.64 1.17
C LEU A 130 12.41 14.46 2.61
N VAL A 131 12.26 15.56 3.33
CA VAL A 131 11.76 15.53 4.70
C VAL A 131 10.33 14.97 4.75
N HIS A 132 9.45 15.38 3.83
CA HIS A 132 8.08 14.88 3.76
C HIS A 132 8.03 13.38 3.47
N VAL A 133 8.90 12.89 2.60
CA VAL A 133 8.99 11.46 2.28
C VAL A 133 9.43 10.65 3.49
N ILE A 134 10.47 11.10 4.19
CA ILE A 134 10.93 10.41 5.40
C ILE A 134 9.83 10.34 6.44
N PHE A 135 9.11 11.44 6.69
CA PHE A 135 7.98 11.45 7.63
C PHE A 135 6.84 10.52 7.17
N SER A 136 6.50 10.50 5.88
CA SER A 136 5.47 9.59 5.35
C SER A 136 5.86 8.12 5.54
N ILE A 137 7.13 7.76 5.34
CA ILE A 137 7.64 6.41 5.61
C ILE A 137 7.53 6.08 7.09
N LEU A 138 8.00 6.96 7.98
CA LEU A 138 7.96 6.74 9.43
C LEU A 138 6.53 6.55 9.94
N ILE A 139 5.62 7.42 9.51
CA ILE A 139 4.20 7.34 9.87
C ILE A 139 3.59 6.03 9.36
N SER A 140 3.92 5.61 8.13
CA SER A 140 3.45 4.34 7.56
C SER A 140 3.88 3.14 8.41
N VAL A 141 5.12 3.12 8.87
CA VAL A 141 5.66 2.05 9.72
C VAL A 141 5.04 2.06 11.11
N ILE A 142 4.80 3.24 11.69
CA ILE A 142 4.15 3.38 13.02
C ILE A 142 2.69 2.92 12.96
N ILE A 143 1.96 3.28 11.91
CA ILE A 143 0.55 2.90 11.74
C ILE A 143 0.40 1.41 11.41
N TRP A 144 1.41 0.80 10.79
CA TRP A 144 1.35 -0.58 10.32
C TRP A 144 0.87 -1.61 11.35
N PRO A 145 1.42 -1.69 12.59
CA PRO A 145 0.98 -2.70 13.55
C PRO A 145 -0.49 -2.56 13.93
N GLY A 146 -0.99 -1.33 14.05
CA GLY A 146 -2.40 -1.06 14.31
C GLY A 146 -3.29 -1.53 13.14
N LEU A 147 -2.94 -1.10 11.93
CA LEU A 147 -3.64 -1.50 10.71
C LEU A 147 -3.62 -3.03 10.53
N PHE A 148 -2.45 -3.65 10.72
CA PHE A 148 -2.28 -5.10 10.63
C PHE A 148 -3.19 -5.85 11.61
N ASN A 149 -3.25 -5.41 12.87
CA ASN A 149 -4.08 -6.04 13.89
C ASN A 149 -5.58 -5.89 13.60
N VAL A 150 -6.03 -4.71 13.16
CA VAL A 150 -7.41 -4.46 12.77
C VAL A 150 -7.82 -5.35 11.61
N LEU A 151 -7.03 -5.36 10.53
CA LEU A 151 -7.31 -6.18 9.36
C LEU A 151 -7.25 -7.68 9.68
N ARG A 152 -6.33 -8.10 10.55
CA ARG A 152 -6.24 -9.48 11.04
C ARG A 152 -7.47 -9.88 11.83
N PHE A 153 -7.94 -9.03 12.75
CA PHE A 153 -9.13 -9.29 13.55
C PHE A 153 -10.37 -9.48 12.65
N ILE A 154 -10.53 -8.61 11.65
CA ILE A 154 -11.65 -8.70 10.72
C ILE A 154 -11.54 -9.99 9.89
N ARG A 155 -10.35 -10.31 9.37
CA ARG A 155 -10.12 -11.54 8.61
C ARG A 155 -10.46 -12.82 9.40
N GLN A 156 -10.26 -12.82 10.72
CA GLN A 156 -10.54 -14.01 11.55
C GLN A 156 -12.05 -14.25 11.77
N LYS A 157 -12.89 -13.23 11.52
CA LYS A 157 -14.35 -13.36 11.60
C LYS A 157 -15.02 -13.97 10.37
N TYR A 158 -14.31 -14.05 9.26
CA TYR A 158 -14.78 -14.58 7.97
C TYR A 158 -14.00 -15.83 7.54
#